data_fc10a18c588ae2a8a8d01ff794eaa8d7
#
_entry.id   fc10a18c588ae2a8a8d01ff794eaa8d7
#
_cell.length_a   1.000
_cell.length_b   1.000
_cell.length_c   1.000
_cell.angle_alpha   90.00
_cell.angle_beta   90.00
_cell.angle_gamma   90.00
#
_symmetry.space_group_name_H-M   'P 1'
#
loop_
_entity.id
_entity.type
_entity.pdbx_description
1 polymer ?
#
loop_
_entity_poly.entity_id
_entity_poly.type
_entity_poly.pdbx_seq_one_letter_code
_entity_poly.pdbx_strand_id
1 'polypeptide(L)'
;MREPVVPGQGQCWGGRNYKFDSAEQQQWMELMGAKGWTAPDWPTEYGGGGLDKLQHKILKEEMARINARSPLDSFGIWMIGPALLEFGSEALKQQHLPPIVRGEIRWCQGYSEPGSGSDLAGLQAKGEDRGDHFIANGQKVWTSYADKADWMFCLLRTDPEAKKQMGISLVLFDMRTPGVTPKPILLISGNSPFCETFLDDVRVEKDQVVGEVNKGWTIAKYLLTHEREMIGSMGMTSPASETLGQIAARTFGIEQGRMNNPMLRAEVAKWEIDGACFALTAERVTDEIKSGSGVGATSAMLKYYGTELNKRRFETLLKIAGSDGVVWDGEDSKGGWLPRTWLRTKGNSIEGGTSEIQLNVIAKNILGLG
;
A
#
# COMPACT_ATOMS: atom_id res chain seq x y z
N MET A 1 2.10 29.06 -3.77
CA MET A 1 1.74 27.82 -3.04
C MET A 1 1.70 26.70 -4.06
N ARG A 2 2.53 25.66 -3.90
CA ARG A 2 2.39 24.46 -4.74
C ARG A 2 1.10 23.76 -4.30
N GLU A 3 0.24 23.42 -5.24
CA GLU A 3 -0.98 22.69 -4.96
C GLU A 3 -0.66 21.42 -4.17
N PRO A 4 -1.44 21.07 -3.14
CA PRO A 4 -1.27 19.79 -2.48
C PRO A 4 -1.53 18.70 -3.51
N VAL A 5 -0.53 17.82 -3.73
CA VAL A 5 -0.69 16.66 -4.59
C VAL A 5 -1.78 15.80 -3.97
N VAL A 6 -2.93 15.73 -4.62
CA VAL A 6 -4.00 14.80 -4.21
C VAL A 6 -3.42 13.40 -4.34
N PRO A 7 -3.53 12.53 -3.31
CA PRO A 7 -3.05 11.15 -3.43
C PRO A 7 -3.60 10.50 -4.70
N GLY A 8 -2.71 10.03 -5.57
CA GLY A 8 -3.03 9.49 -6.90
C GLY A 8 -2.88 10.46 -8.06
N GLN A 9 -2.82 11.78 -7.83
CA GLN A 9 -2.48 12.73 -8.88
C GLN A 9 -0.95 12.88 -9.01
N GLY A 10 -0.47 12.64 -10.21
CA GLY A 10 0.95 12.71 -10.54
C GLY A 10 1.79 11.51 -10.08
N GLN A 11 1.17 10.45 -9.57
CA GLN A 11 1.81 9.14 -9.38
C GLN A 11 1.80 8.37 -10.69
N CYS A 12 2.94 7.77 -11.06
CA CYS A 12 3.05 6.88 -12.21
C CYS A 12 2.77 5.44 -11.76
N TRP A 13 1.65 4.88 -12.17
CA TRP A 13 1.27 3.51 -11.82
C TRP A 13 1.69 2.45 -12.84
N GLY A 14 1.99 2.87 -14.06
CA GLY A 14 2.26 1.97 -15.16
C GLY A 14 1.05 1.12 -15.57
N GLY A 15 1.30 0.12 -16.41
CA GLY A 15 0.29 -0.80 -16.92
C GLY A 15 0.04 -0.64 -18.41
N ARG A 16 -0.56 -1.67 -19.03
CA ARG A 16 -0.79 -1.75 -20.49
C ARG A 16 -1.58 -0.57 -21.07
N ASN A 17 -2.49 -0.01 -20.27
CA ASN A 17 -3.38 1.07 -20.68
C ASN A 17 -3.11 2.37 -19.91
N TYR A 18 -1.95 2.47 -19.26
CA TYR A 18 -1.60 3.65 -18.48
C TYR A 18 -1.41 4.86 -19.41
N LYS A 19 -2.02 5.98 -19.02
CA LYS A 19 -1.83 7.26 -19.69
C LYS A 19 -1.02 8.16 -18.78
N PHE A 20 0.13 8.61 -19.26
CA PHE A 20 0.97 9.55 -18.54
C PHE A 20 0.30 10.92 -18.44
N ASP A 21 0.48 11.59 -17.32
CA ASP A 21 -0.04 12.94 -17.10
C ASP A 21 0.69 13.98 -17.97
N SER A 22 1.97 13.70 -18.32
CA SER A 22 2.78 14.53 -19.20
C SER A 22 3.92 13.73 -19.85
N ALA A 23 4.54 14.29 -20.88
CA ALA A 23 5.70 13.70 -21.54
C ALA A 23 6.91 13.60 -20.58
N GLU A 24 7.06 14.56 -19.68
CA GLU A 24 8.13 14.57 -18.67
C GLU A 24 7.96 13.43 -17.65
N GLN A 25 6.72 13.12 -17.25
CA GLN A 25 6.44 11.97 -16.38
C GLN A 25 6.84 10.67 -17.07
N GLN A 26 6.49 10.52 -18.35
CA GLN A 26 6.87 9.35 -19.14
C GLN A 26 8.39 9.25 -19.26
N GLN A 27 9.06 10.32 -19.67
CA GLN A 27 10.51 10.36 -19.81
C GLN A 27 11.23 10.04 -18.50
N TRP A 28 10.72 10.56 -17.37
CA TRP A 28 11.27 10.28 -16.05
C TRP A 28 11.18 8.79 -15.72
N MET A 29 10.01 8.18 -15.89
CA MET A 29 9.81 6.76 -15.64
C MET A 29 10.71 5.90 -16.54
N GLU A 30 10.81 6.22 -17.85
CA GLU A 30 11.63 5.48 -18.81
C GLU A 30 13.13 5.58 -18.48
N LEU A 31 13.63 6.77 -18.14
CA LEU A 31 15.03 6.96 -17.74
C LEU A 31 15.39 6.21 -16.43
N MET A 32 14.51 6.25 -15.46
CA MET A 32 14.70 5.54 -14.19
C MET A 32 14.59 4.03 -14.40
N GLY A 33 13.62 3.58 -15.21
CA GLY A 33 13.45 2.18 -15.58
C GLY A 33 14.65 1.61 -16.36
N ALA A 34 15.21 2.37 -17.30
CA ALA A 34 16.40 1.97 -18.04
C ALA A 34 17.65 1.76 -17.16
N LYS A 35 17.70 2.40 -15.99
CA LYS A 35 18.73 2.20 -14.95
C LYS A 35 18.37 1.13 -13.92
N GLY A 36 17.18 0.53 -14.02
CA GLY A 36 16.63 -0.34 -12.99
C GLY A 36 16.25 0.38 -11.70
N TRP A 37 16.20 1.72 -11.70
CA TRP A 37 15.95 2.52 -10.50
C TRP A 37 14.46 2.69 -10.14
N THR A 38 13.57 2.08 -10.89
CA THR A 38 12.20 1.81 -10.46
C THR A 38 12.13 0.71 -9.39
N ALA A 39 13.12 -0.23 -9.42
CA ALA A 39 13.35 -1.28 -8.44
C ALA A 39 14.86 -1.33 -8.10
N PRO A 40 15.39 -0.33 -7.35
CA PRO A 40 16.84 -0.11 -7.25
C PRO A 40 17.63 -1.25 -6.64
N ASP A 41 17.06 -1.99 -5.70
CA ASP A 41 17.67 -3.09 -4.94
C ASP A 41 17.37 -4.47 -5.52
N TRP A 42 16.60 -4.57 -6.63
CA TRP A 42 16.36 -5.85 -7.27
C TRP A 42 17.56 -6.29 -8.12
N PRO A 43 17.73 -7.62 -8.32
CA PRO A 43 18.79 -8.15 -9.17
C PRO A 43 18.71 -7.60 -10.59
N THR A 44 19.88 -7.31 -11.17
CA THR A 44 20.00 -6.77 -12.54
C THR A 44 19.52 -7.73 -13.61
N GLU A 45 19.57 -9.03 -13.37
CA GLU A 45 19.09 -10.08 -14.28
C GLU A 45 17.58 -10.00 -14.52
N TYR A 46 16.82 -9.35 -13.61
CA TYR A 46 15.40 -9.08 -13.76
C TYR A 46 15.09 -7.60 -14.07
N GLY A 47 16.11 -6.83 -14.44
CA GLY A 47 15.99 -5.42 -14.81
C GLY A 47 16.07 -4.45 -13.65
N GLY A 48 16.33 -4.91 -12.43
CA GLY A 48 16.56 -4.05 -11.26
C GLY A 48 17.92 -3.33 -11.31
N GLY A 49 18.11 -2.39 -10.38
CA GLY A 49 19.33 -1.58 -10.29
C GLY A 49 20.53 -2.30 -9.68
N GLY A 50 20.34 -3.41 -8.98
CA GLY A 50 21.38 -4.16 -8.27
C GLY A 50 22.05 -3.34 -7.17
N LEU A 51 21.42 -2.27 -6.68
CA LEU A 51 22.01 -1.41 -5.66
C LEU A 51 22.00 -2.11 -4.30
N ASP A 52 23.08 -1.97 -3.57
CA ASP A 52 23.11 -2.37 -2.17
C ASP A 52 22.28 -1.40 -1.29
N LYS A 53 22.12 -1.76 -0.01
CA LYS A 53 21.31 -0.97 0.94
C LYS A 53 21.81 0.47 1.10
N LEU A 54 23.11 0.71 1.05
CA LEU A 54 23.70 2.04 1.19
C LEU A 54 23.45 2.86 -0.08
N GLN A 55 23.69 2.28 -1.24
CA GLN A 55 23.44 2.93 -2.53
C GLN A 55 21.96 3.27 -2.71
N HIS A 56 21.05 2.36 -2.33
CA HIS A 56 19.61 2.60 -2.37
C HIS A 56 19.21 3.75 -1.42
N LYS A 57 19.81 3.82 -0.22
CA LYS A 57 19.58 4.94 0.71
C LYS A 57 20.04 6.26 0.10
N ILE A 58 21.25 6.30 -0.47
CA ILE A 58 21.79 7.50 -1.14
C ILE A 58 20.88 7.95 -2.28
N LEU A 59 20.42 7.00 -3.12
CA LEU A 59 19.47 7.33 -4.20
C LEU A 59 18.20 7.98 -3.67
N LYS A 60 17.61 7.44 -2.59
CA LYS A 60 16.43 8.03 -1.95
C LYS A 60 16.69 9.44 -1.39
N GLU A 61 17.83 9.64 -0.74
CA GLU A 61 18.22 10.94 -0.20
C GLU A 61 18.42 11.98 -1.31
N GLU A 62 19.07 11.61 -2.40
CA GLU A 62 19.26 12.49 -3.56
C GLU A 62 17.95 12.81 -4.26
N MET A 63 17.08 11.83 -4.44
CA MET A 63 15.74 12.08 -4.98
C MET A 63 14.93 13.04 -4.10
N ALA A 64 15.00 12.86 -2.78
CA ALA A 64 14.34 13.76 -1.84
C ALA A 64 14.96 15.19 -1.90
N ARG A 65 16.30 15.30 -1.99
CA ARG A 65 17.02 16.58 -2.07
C ARG A 65 16.60 17.42 -3.27
N ILE A 66 16.39 16.78 -4.42
CA ILE A 66 15.92 17.45 -5.64
C ILE A 66 14.40 17.50 -5.76
N ASN A 67 13.68 17.01 -4.75
CA ASN A 67 12.22 16.88 -4.74
C ASN A 67 11.70 16.10 -5.94
N ALA A 68 12.42 15.05 -6.35
CA ALA A 68 12.00 14.15 -7.42
C ALA A 68 10.82 13.29 -6.96
N ARG A 69 9.91 12.99 -7.89
CA ARG A 69 8.81 12.05 -7.66
C ARG A 69 9.30 10.61 -7.77
N SER A 70 8.62 9.68 -7.09
CA SER A 70 8.78 8.25 -7.38
C SER A 70 8.58 8.01 -8.88
N PRO A 71 9.48 7.31 -9.55
CA PRO A 71 9.34 7.05 -10.98
C PRO A 71 8.19 6.10 -11.31
N LEU A 72 7.88 5.18 -10.39
CA LEU A 72 6.83 4.18 -10.53
C LEU A 72 6.28 3.79 -9.17
N ASP A 73 4.96 3.89 -9.01
CA ASP A 73 4.22 3.38 -7.86
C ASP A 73 3.44 2.13 -8.30
N SER A 74 3.74 0.97 -7.75
CA SER A 74 3.14 -0.28 -8.23
C SER A 74 3.13 -1.36 -7.15
N PHE A 75 1.99 -2.04 -7.02
CA PHE A 75 1.92 -3.31 -6.27
C PHE A 75 2.90 -4.36 -6.80
N GLY A 76 3.31 -4.22 -8.05
CA GLY A 76 4.40 -4.99 -8.63
C GLY A 76 5.70 -4.79 -7.88
N ILE A 77 6.07 -3.53 -7.63
CA ILE A 77 7.36 -3.18 -7.01
C ILE A 77 7.39 -3.54 -5.51
N TRP A 78 6.37 -3.20 -4.75
CA TRP A 78 6.44 -3.29 -3.30
C TRP A 78 5.60 -4.40 -2.66
N MET A 79 4.89 -5.21 -3.47
CA MET A 79 4.17 -6.39 -3.00
C MET A 79 4.60 -7.66 -3.74
N ILE A 80 4.05 -7.89 -4.96
CA ILE A 80 4.23 -9.19 -5.61
C ILE A 80 5.66 -9.42 -6.08
N GLY A 81 6.40 -8.41 -6.48
CA GLY A 81 7.78 -8.56 -6.93
C GLY A 81 8.72 -9.12 -5.87
N PRO A 82 8.77 -8.56 -4.64
CA PRO A 82 9.51 -9.18 -3.53
C PRO A 82 9.11 -10.63 -3.25
N ALA A 83 7.81 -10.95 -3.35
CA ALA A 83 7.36 -12.33 -3.18
C ALA A 83 7.78 -13.25 -4.33
N LEU A 84 7.82 -12.75 -5.56
CA LEU A 84 8.34 -13.51 -6.70
C LEU A 84 9.86 -13.75 -6.57
N LEU A 85 10.62 -12.75 -6.13
CA LEU A 85 12.06 -12.89 -5.87
C LEU A 85 12.34 -13.98 -4.84
N GLU A 86 11.55 -14.08 -3.78
CA GLU A 86 11.74 -15.02 -2.69
C GLU A 86 11.17 -16.42 -2.99
N PHE A 87 9.96 -16.50 -3.55
CA PHE A 87 9.19 -17.75 -3.67
C PHE A 87 8.88 -18.17 -5.10
N GLY A 88 9.06 -17.29 -6.08
CA GLY A 88 8.74 -17.56 -7.47
C GLY A 88 9.72 -18.57 -8.11
N SER A 89 9.21 -19.41 -9.03
CA SER A 89 10.06 -20.16 -9.93
C SER A 89 10.85 -19.22 -10.85
N GLU A 90 11.96 -19.70 -11.41
CA GLU A 90 12.75 -18.90 -12.34
C GLU A 90 11.92 -18.43 -13.55
N ALA A 91 11.02 -19.28 -14.04
CA ALA A 91 10.09 -18.94 -15.12
C ALA A 91 9.19 -17.77 -14.75
N LEU A 92 8.60 -17.77 -13.54
CA LEU A 92 7.76 -16.67 -13.05
C LEU A 92 8.56 -15.37 -12.86
N LYS A 93 9.80 -15.45 -12.35
CA LYS A 93 10.68 -14.29 -12.20
C LYS A 93 10.98 -13.65 -13.55
N GLN A 94 11.39 -14.43 -14.54
CA GLN A 94 11.70 -13.96 -15.89
C GLN A 94 10.45 -13.42 -16.61
N GLN A 95 9.29 -14.01 -16.38
CA GLN A 95 8.04 -13.58 -16.99
C GLN A 95 7.56 -12.23 -16.44
N HIS A 96 7.62 -12.03 -15.12
CA HIS A 96 6.90 -10.94 -14.46
C HIS A 96 7.78 -9.80 -13.94
N LEU A 97 9.01 -10.07 -13.47
CA LEU A 97 9.83 -9.03 -12.85
C LEU A 97 10.29 -7.95 -13.85
N PRO A 98 10.81 -8.29 -15.05
CA PRO A 98 11.24 -7.27 -16.00
C PRO A 98 10.11 -6.32 -16.44
N PRO A 99 8.90 -6.78 -16.81
CA PRO A 99 7.81 -5.87 -17.15
C PRO A 99 7.27 -5.06 -15.95
N ILE A 100 7.41 -5.55 -14.70
CA ILE A 100 7.14 -4.75 -13.50
C ILE A 100 8.10 -3.58 -13.41
N VAL A 101 9.41 -3.83 -13.55
CA VAL A 101 10.46 -2.79 -13.49
C VAL A 101 10.25 -1.73 -14.55
N ARG A 102 9.84 -2.12 -15.76
CA ARG A 102 9.59 -1.18 -16.86
C ARG A 102 8.22 -0.50 -16.80
N GLY A 103 7.40 -0.79 -15.76
CA GLY A 103 6.07 -0.22 -15.62
C GLY A 103 5.07 -0.66 -16.71
N GLU A 104 5.32 -1.78 -17.39
CA GLU A 104 4.49 -2.30 -18.48
C GLU A 104 3.24 -3.03 -18.00
N ILE A 105 3.29 -3.57 -16.77
CA ILE A 105 2.18 -4.30 -16.16
C ILE A 105 1.84 -3.75 -14.78
N ARG A 106 0.55 -3.56 -14.54
CA ARG A 106 0.00 -3.12 -13.27
C ARG A 106 -0.66 -4.29 -12.55
N TRP A 107 -0.44 -4.40 -11.25
CA TRP A 107 -0.94 -5.47 -10.41
C TRP A 107 -2.05 -5.03 -9.47
N CYS A 108 -2.96 -5.95 -9.13
CA CYS A 108 -3.87 -5.81 -8.01
C CYS A 108 -3.85 -7.05 -7.13
N GLN A 109 -4.33 -6.89 -5.89
CA GLN A 109 -4.35 -7.92 -4.86
C GLN A 109 -5.76 -8.52 -4.71
N GLY A 110 -5.89 -9.84 -4.83
CA GLY A 110 -7.13 -10.58 -4.65
C GLY A 110 -7.10 -11.40 -3.35
N TYR A 111 -7.20 -10.75 -2.17
CA TYR A 111 -7.12 -11.41 -0.87
C TYR A 111 -8.48 -11.51 -0.20
N SER A 112 -8.98 -10.38 0.31
CA SER A 112 -10.21 -10.31 1.10
C SER A 112 -11.44 -10.74 0.30
N GLU A 113 -12.41 -11.31 1.02
CA GLU A 113 -13.74 -11.68 0.52
C GLU A 113 -14.80 -11.02 1.40
N PRO A 114 -16.07 -10.92 0.97
CA PRO A 114 -17.15 -10.35 1.78
C PRO A 114 -17.25 -11.00 3.17
N GLY A 115 -16.98 -12.30 3.28
CA GLY A 115 -16.99 -13.08 4.53
C GLY A 115 -15.63 -13.28 5.19
N SER A 116 -14.52 -12.82 4.58
CA SER A 116 -13.15 -13.16 5.03
C SER A 116 -12.21 -11.97 4.84
N GLY A 117 -12.28 -11.01 5.75
CA GLY A 117 -11.34 -9.90 5.87
C GLY A 117 -10.32 -10.16 6.97
N SER A 118 -10.67 -9.88 8.24
CA SER A 118 -9.79 -10.14 9.40
C SER A 118 -9.46 -11.62 9.57
N ASP A 119 -10.41 -12.52 9.32
CA ASP A 119 -10.18 -13.98 9.22
C ASP A 119 -9.87 -14.37 7.76
N LEU A 120 -8.77 -13.85 7.23
CA LEU A 120 -8.38 -14.09 5.83
C LEU A 120 -8.21 -15.58 5.53
N ALA A 121 -7.75 -16.38 6.48
CA ALA A 121 -7.62 -17.84 6.31
C ALA A 121 -8.95 -18.56 6.08
N GLY A 122 -10.08 -17.91 6.38
CA GLY A 122 -11.43 -18.39 6.12
C GLY A 122 -11.93 -18.19 4.70
N LEU A 123 -11.07 -17.73 3.77
CA LEU A 123 -11.43 -17.47 2.38
C LEU A 123 -12.07 -18.70 1.70
N GLN A 124 -13.04 -18.45 0.81
CA GLN A 124 -13.89 -19.45 0.16
C GLN A 124 -13.76 -19.49 -1.37
N ALA A 125 -13.13 -18.46 -1.99
CA ALA A 125 -12.88 -18.48 -3.42
C ALA A 125 -12.08 -19.72 -3.78
N LYS A 126 -12.66 -20.60 -4.62
CA LYS A 126 -12.14 -21.94 -4.92
C LYS A 126 -11.17 -21.88 -6.09
N GLY A 127 -10.15 -22.74 -6.06
CA GLY A 127 -9.32 -23.13 -7.19
C GLY A 127 -9.47 -24.62 -7.41
N GLU A 128 -10.41 -25.04 -8.28
CA GLU A 128 -10.67 -26.45 -8.56
C GLU A 128 -9.60 -27.00 -9.49
N ASP A 129 -8.90 -28.06 -9.07
CA ASP A 129 -7.84 -28.69 -9.86
C ASP A 129 -8.41 -29.48 -11.04
N ARG A 130 -8.02 -29.14 -12.27
CA ARG A 130 -8.39 -29.79 -13.53
C ARG A 130 -7.20 -30.51 -14.19
N GLY A 131 -6.16 -30.80 -13.44
CA GLY A 131 -4.96 -31.49 -13.90
C GLY A 131 -3.86 -30.54 -14.36
N ASP A 132 -4.02 -29.88 -15.49
CA ASP A 132 -3.04 -28.92 -16.04
C ASP A 132 -3.28 -27.46 -15.60
N HIS A 133 -4.48 -27.14 -15.10
CA HIS A 133 -4.89 -25.82 -14.64
C HIS A 133 -5.83 -25.87 -13.45
N PHE A 134 -6.10 -24.73 -12.84
CA PHE A 134 -7.20 -24.52 -11.91
C PHE A 134 -8.35 -23.76 -12.57
N ILE A 135 -9.58 -24.05 -12.13
CA ILE A 135 -10.75 -23.21 -12.40
C ILE A 135 -11.09 -22.44 -11.12
N ALA A 136 -10.96 -21.12 -11.20
CA ALA A 136 -11.21 -20.25 -10.07
C ALA A 136 -12.63 -19.71 -10.08
N ASN A 137 -13.34 -19.86 -8.95
CA ASN A 137 -14.69 -19.36 -8.73
C ASN A 137 -14.80 -18.68 -7.37
N GLY A 138 -15.43 -17.50 -7.32
CA GLY A 138 -15.67 -16.76 -6.09
C GLY A 138 -15.73 -15.25 -6.27
N GLN A 139 -15.62 -14.55 -5.15
CA GLN A 139 -15.65 -13.09 -5.13
C GLN A 139 -14.55 -12.57 -4.21
N LYS A 140 -13.78 -11.60 -4.71
CA LYS A 140 -12.84 -10.81 -3.92
C LYS A 140 -13.39 -9.40 -3.71
N VAL A 141 -13.01 -8.78 -2.60
CA VAL A 141 -13.44 -7.41 -2.27
C VAL A 141 -12.25 -6.57 -1.82
N TRP A 142 -12.36 -5.27 -1.93
CA TRP A 142 -11.29 -4.31 -1.64
C TRP A 142 -10.06 -4.50 -2.53
N THR A 143 -10.27 -5.04 -3.74
CA THR A 143 -9.21 -5.21 -4.73
C THR A 143 -8.82 -3.85 -5.30
N SER A 144 -7.70 -3.31 -4.81
CA SER A 144 -7.26 -1.96 -5.14
C SER A 144 -6.98 -1.83 -6.63
N TYR A 145 -7.71 -0.90 -7.28
CA TYR A 145 -7.56 -0.57 -8.71
C TYR A 145 -7.65 -1.78 -9.66
N ALA A 146 -8.42 -2.81 -9.31
CA ALA A 146 -8.58 -4.00 -10.17
C ALA A 146 -9.16 -3.66 -11.56
N ASP A 147 -9.97 -2.60 -11.65
CA ASP A 147 -10.49 -2.03 -12.91
C ASP A 147 -9.43 -1.45 -13.84
N LYS A 148 -8.21 -1.24 -13.34
CA LYS A 148 -7.07 -0.66 -14.05
C LYS A 148 -5.85 -1.58 -14.06
N ALA A 149 -5.93 -2.72 -13.38
CA ALA A 149 -4.84 -3.68 -13.29
C ALA A 149 -4.78 -4.59 -14.50
N ASP A 150 -3.57 -5.05 -14.80
CA ASP A 150 -3.30 -6.03 -15.87
C ASP A 150 -3.25 -7.45 -15.34
N TRP A 151 -2.76 -7.62 -14.10
CA TRP A 151 -2.58 -8.90 -13.44
C TRP A 151 -3.09 -8.84 -11.99
N MET A 152 -3.57 -9.99 -11.52
CA MET A 152 -3.94 -10.18 -10.11
C MET A 152 -3.05 -11.26 -9.48
N PHE A 153 -2.57 -11.00 -8.27
CA PHE A 153 -2.11 -12.05 -7.36
C PHE A 153 -3.21 -12.37 -6.36
N CYS A 154 -3.67 -13.63 -6.38
CA CYS A 154 -4.91 -14.04 -5.75
C CYS A 154 -4.71 -15.24 -4.82
N LEU A 155 -5.34 -15.21 -3.65
CA LEU A 155 -5.44 -16.38 -2.78
C LEU A 155 -6.69 -17.19 -3.13
N LEU A 156 -6.49 -18.48 -3.39
CA LEU A 156 -7.58 -19.43 -3.66
C LEU A 156 -7.52 -20.61 -2.68
N ARG A 157 -8.68 -21.13 -2.33
CA ARG A 157 -8.85 -22.39 -1.65
C ARG A 157 -8.68 -23.54 -2.65
N THR A 158 -7.49 -24.14 -2.67
CA THR A 158 -7.15 -25.25 -3.60
C THR A 158 -7.29 -26.63 -2.97
N ASP A 159 -7.38 -26.70 -1.63
CA ASP A 159 -7.73 -27.90 -0.89
C ASP A 159 -8.79 -27.54 0.18
N PRO A 160 -10.08 -27.85 -0.06
CA PRO A 160 -11.15 -27.54 0.88
C PRO A 160 -11.16 -28.42 2.14
N GLU A 161 -10.54 -29.61 2.10
CA GLU A 161 -10.49 -30.56 3.21
C GLU A 161 -9.36 -30.25 4.20
N ALA A 162 -8.38 -29.47 3.78
CA ALA A 162 -7.26 -29.09 4.64
C ALA A 162 -7.66 -28.09 5.73
N LYS A 163 -6.86 -28.03 6.80
CA LYS A 163 -7.00 -26.97 7.81
C LYS A 163 -6.90 -25.61 7.17
N LYS A 164 -7.61 -24.61 7.73
CA LYS A 164 -7.79 -23.25 7.18
C LYS A 164 -6.59 -22.70 6.39
N GLN A 165 -5.38 -22.74 6.98
CA GLN A 165 -4.18 -22.16 6.37
C GLN A 165 -3.47 -23.08 5.39
N MET A 166 -3.74 -24.38 5.42
CA MET A 166 -2.99 -25.42 4.70
C MET A 166 -3.48 -25.67 3.27
N GLY A 167 -4.70 -25.26 2.96
CA GLY A 167 -5.32 -25.52 1.66
C GLY A 167 -5.43 -24.25 0.81
N ILE A 168 -4.53 -23.30 0.96
CA ILE A 168 -4.52 -22.02 0.25
C ILE A 168 -3.32 -21.96 -0.68
N SER A 169 -3.55 -21.59 -1.95
CA SER A 169 -2.50 -21.28 -2.92
C SER A 169 -2.49 -19.80 -3.29
N LEU A 170 -1.33 -19.26 -3.58
CA LEU A 170 -1.18 -17.95 -4.21
C LEU A 170 -0.98 -18.16 -5.71
N VAL A 171 -1.89 -17.61 -6.50
CA VAL A 171 -1.89 -17.74 -7.96
C VAL A 171 -1.87 -16.40 -8.65
N LEU A 172 -1.37 -16.37 -9.88
CA LEU A 172 -1.31 -15.20 -10.74
C LEU A 172 -2.19 -15.42 -11.97
N PHE A 173 -2.94 -14.42 -12.40
CA PHE A 173 -3.66 -14.44 -13.66
C PHE A 173 -3.86 -13.05 -14.26
N ASP A 174 -3.98 -13.03 -15.59
CA ASP A 174 -4.26 -11.81 -16.35
C ASP A 174 -5.72 -11.38 -16.10
N MET A 175 -5.93 -10.10 -15.83
CA MET A 175 -7.26 -9.51 -15.59
C MET A 175 -8.18 -9.56 -16.82
N ARG A 176 -7.63 -9.85 -18.00
CA ARG A 176 -8.41 -10.08 -19.24
C ARG A 176 -8.86 -11.51 -19.42
N THR A 177 -8.46 -12.43 -18.52
CA THR A 177 -8.93 -13.82 -18.56
C THR A 177 -10.46 -13.83 -18.51
N PRO A 178 -11.15 -14.57 -19.41
CA PRO A 178 -12.60 -14.69 -19.37
C PRO A 178 -13.09 -15.08 -17.97
N GLY A 179 -14.20 -14.48 -17.53
CA GLY A 179 -14.77 -14.71 -16.19
C GLY A 179 -14.29 -13.74 -15.12
N VAL A 180 -13.24 -12.94 -15.35
CA VAL A 180 -12.78 -11.91 -14.40
C VAL A 180 -13.58 -10.62 -14.61
N THR A 181 -14.32 -10.20 -13.59
CA THR A 181 -15.16 -8.98 -13.67
C THR A 181 -14.93 -8.08 -12.45
N PRO A 182 -14.09 -7.03 -12.56
CA PRO A 182 -13.95 -6.02 -11.52
C PRO A 182 -15.09 -5.01 -11.58
N LYS A 183 -15.66 -4.66 -10.41
CA LYS A 183 -16.68 -3.63 -10.24
C LYS A 183 -16.23 -2.59 -9.21
N PRO A 184 -16.02 -1.33 -9.62
CA PRO A 184 -15.58 -0.28 -8.71
C PRO A 184 -16.56 -0.03 -7.56
N ILE A 185 -16.03 0.18 -6.36
CA ILE A 185 -16.78 0.55 -5.15
C ILE A 185 -16.63 2.05 -4.93
N LEU A 186 -17.73 2.79 -5.00
CA LEU A 186 -17.72 4.21 -4.67
C LEU A 186 -17.64 4.40 -3.15
N LEU A 187 -16.56 5.01 -2.69
CA LEU A 187 -16.36 5.32 -1.28
C LEU A 187 -17.10 6.60 -0.88
N ILE A 188 -17.36 6.76 0.42
CA ILE A 188 -17.92 7.99 1.01
C ILE A 188 -17.08 9.24 0.69
N SER A 189 -15.79 9.07 0.43
CA SER A 189 -14.89 10.15 -0.01
C SER A 189 -15.16 10.63 -1.44
N GLY A 190 -16.04 9.96 -2.19
CA GLY A 190 -16.34 10.25 -3.60
C GLY A 190 -15.37 9.63 -4.59
N ASN A 191 -14.36 8.88 -4.12
CA ASN A 191 -13.39 8.17 -4.96
C ASN A 191 -13.73 6.68 -5.04
N SER A 192 -13.18 5.97 -6.03
CA SER A 192 -13.41 4.56 -6.26
C SER A 192 -12.08 3.80 -6.47
N PRO A 193 -11.18 3.78 -5.47
CA PRO A 193 -9.89 3.11 -5.58
C PRO A 193 -9.97 1.60 -5.40
N PHE A 194 -11.10 1.05 -4.96
CA PHE A 194 -11.30 -0.36 -4.68
C PHE A 194 -12.39 -0.94 -5.57
N CYS A 195 -12.29 -2.25 -5.82
CA CYS A 195 -13.30 -3.00 -6.54
C CYS A 195 -13.77 -4.21 -5.74
N GLU A 196 -14.97 -4.68 -6.03
CA GLU A 196 -15.33 -6.09 -5.97
C GLU A 196 -14.80 -6.75 -7.24
N THR A 197 -14.28 -7.96 -7.14
CA THR A 197 -13.82 -8.71 -8.31
C THR A 197 -14.46 -10.09 -8.30
N PHE A 198 -15.30 -10.35 -9.29
CA PHE A 198 -15.97 -11.64 -9.45
C PHE A 198 -15.11 -12.54 -10.33
N LEU A 199 -15.03 -13.80 -9.94
CA LEU A 199 -14.34 -14.88 -10.66
C LEU A 199 -15.41 -15.92 -11.02
N ASP A 200 -15.66 -16.12 -12.30
CA ASP A 200 -16.66 -17.04 -12.85
C ASP A 200 -15.97 -17.93 -13.88
N ASP A 201 -15.66 -19.16 -13.48
CA ASP A 201 -14.92 -20.15 -14.25
C ASP A 201 -13.58 -19.64 -14.83
N VAL A 202 -12.84 -18.84 -14.05
CA VAL A 202 -11.56 -18.26 -14.47
C VAL A 202 -10.50 -19.36 -14.55
N ARG A 203 -9.92 -19.56 -15.74
CA ARG A 203 -8.80 -20.47 -15.95
C ARG A 203 -7.50 -19.87 -15.42
N VAL A 204 -6.83 -20.62 -14.55
CA VAL A 204 -5.51 -20.24 -13.96
C VAL A 204 -4.52 -21.36 -14.23
N GLU A 205 -3.45 -21.06 -14.96
CA GLU A 205 -2.43 -22.06 -15.32
C GLU A 205 -1.62 -22.47 -14.07
N LYS A 206 -1.21 -23.72 -13.97
CA LYS A 206 -0.45 -24.24 -12.83
C LYS A 206 0.97 -23.67 -12.73
N ASP A 207 1.55 -23.27 -13.84
CA ASP A 207 2.84 -22.56 -13.87
C ASP A 207 2.77 -21.14 -13.31
N GLN A 208 1.56 -20.61 -13.10
CA GLN A 208 1.29 -19.33 -12.45
C GLN A 208 1.03 -19.46 -10.94
N VAL A 209 1.32 -20.60 -10.33
CA VAL A 209 1.32 -20.75 -8.86
C VAL A 209 2.65 -20.23 -8.30
N VAL A 210 2.58 -19.31 -7.34
CA VAL A 210 3.77 -18.82 -6.63
C VAL A 210 4.11 -19.79 -5.51
N GLY A 211 5.33 -20.35 -5.53
CA GLY A 211 5.74 -21.40 -4.63
C GLY A 211 5.05 -22.73 -4.92
N GLU A 212 4.63 -23.43 -3.88
CA GLU A 212 3.97 -24.73 -3.99
C GLU A 212 2.45 -24.61 -3.80
N VAL A 213 1.69 -25.47 -4.48
CA VAL A 213 0.25 -25.62 -4.28
C VAL A 213 -0.04 -25.91 -2.81
N ASN A 214 -1.07 -25.26 -2.25
CA ASN A 214 -1.48 -25.36 -0.85
C ASN A 214 -0.48 -24.74 0.17
N LYS A 215 0.58 -24.06 -0.27
CA LYS A 215 1.57 -23.38 0.59
C LYS A 215 1.48 -21.83 0.53
N GLY A 216 0.48 -21.29 -0.13
CA GLY A 216 0.32 -19.85 -0.34
C GLY A 216 0.15 -19.03 0.93
N TRP A 217 -0.26 -19.63 2.06
CA TRP A 217 -0.43 -18.90 3.32
C TRP A 217 0.88 -18.27 3.86
N THR A 218 2.00 -18.96 3.71
CA THR A 218 3.31 -18.41 4.11
C THR A 218 3.67 -17.21 3.26
N ILE A 219 3.41 -17.27 1.96
CA ILE A 219 3.65 -16.17 1.02
C ILE A 219 2.70 -15.01 1.33
N ALA A 220 1.42 -15.31 1.63
CA ALA A 220 0.46 -14.28 2.04
C ALA A 220 0.93 -13.52 3.28
N LYS A 221 1.45 -14.19 4.30
CA LYS A 221 2.03 -13.53 5.49
C LYS A 221 3.22 -12.64 5.16
N TYR A 222 4.08 -13.08 4.26
CA TYR A 222 5.22 -12.29 3.80
C TYR A 222 4.75 -10.99 3.12
N LEU A 223 3.81 -11.08 2.18
CA LEU A 223 3.22 -9.93 1.50
C LEU A 223 2.53 -8.96 2.47
N LEU A 224 1.77 -9.47 3.44
CA LEU A 224 1.10 -8.66 4.46
C LEU A 224 2.09 -7.90 5.37
N THR A 225 3.33 -8.36 5.51
CA THR A 225 4.37 -7.62 6.24
C THR A 225 4.76 -6.35 5.50
N HIS A 226 5.02 -6.44 4.20
CA HIS A 226 5.32 -5.28 3.35
C HIS A 226 4.15 -4.29 3.28
N GLU A 227 2.91 -4.80 3.21
CA GLU A 227 1.70 -3.97 3.24
C GLU A 227 1.61 -3.16 4.54
N ARG A 228 1.85 -3.77 5.69
CA ARG A 228 1.82 -3.09 7.01
C ARG A 228 2.89 -2.01 7.12
N GLU A 229 4.09 -2.24 6.60
CA GLU A 229 5.16 -1.25 6.57
C GLU A 229 4.76 -0.02 5.75
N MET A 230 4.20 -0.24 4.57
CA MET A 230 3.70 0.83 3.72
C MET A 230 2.57 1.62 4.39
N ILE A 231 1.54 0.93 4.90
CA ILE A 231 0.40 1.58 5.56
C ILE A 231 0.85 2.29 6.84
N GLY A 232 1.77 1.70 7.60
CA GLY A 232 2.35 2.32 8.80
C GLY A 232 3.04 3.65 8.50
N SER A 233 3.70 3.76 7.35
CA SER A 233 4.38 4.99 6.93
C SER A 233 3.44 6.19 6.70
N MET A 234 2.12 5.97 6.54
CA MET A 234 1.13 7.04 6.40
C MET A 234 1.09 7.99 7.60
N GLY A 235 1.54 7.54 8.79
CA GLY A 235 1.68 8.40 9.98
C GLY A 235 2.84 9.39 9.90
N MET A 236 3.76 9.20 8.96
CA MET A 236 4.92 10.07 8.79
C MET A 236 4.61 11.24 7.87
N THR A 237 5.09 12.43 8.22
CA THR A 237 5.07 13.60 7.34
C THR A 237 6.38 13.69 6.58
N SER A 238 6.31 14.00 5.29
CA SER A 238 7.52 14.31 4.53
C SER A 238 8.22 15.53 5.15
N PRO A 239 9.54 15.50 5.31
CA PRO A 239 10.30 16.68 5.77
C PRO A 239 10.07 17.94 4.93
N ALA A 240 9.66 17.79 3.67
CA ALA A 240 9.33 18.90 2.77
C ALA A 240 7.91 19.46 2.95
N SER A 241 7.07 18.82 3.78
CA SER A 241 5.70 19.26 4.03
C SER A 241 5.63 20.25 5.18
N GLU A 242 4.71 21.23 5.09
CA GLU A 242 4.40 22.09 6.24
C GLU A 242 3.92 21.23 7.43
N THR A 243 4.42 21.56 8.63
CA THR A 243 3.95 20.93 9.87
C THR A 243 2.55 21.43 10.24
N LEU A 244 1.82 20.70 11.08
CA LEU A 244 0.54 21.18 11.60
C LEU A 244 0.70 22.52 12.35
N GLY A 245 1.80 22.68 13.07
CA GLY A 245 2.15 23.92 13.77
C GLY A 245 2.29 25.11 12.83
N GLN A 246 2.97 24.92 11.70
CA GLN A 246 3.13 25.96 10.67
C GLN A 246 1.81 26.33 10.02
N ILE A 247 1.00 25.32 9.66
CA ILE A 247 -0.35 25.54 9.06
C ILE A 247 -1.24 26.31 10.05
N ALA A 248 -1.28 25.87 11.30
CA ALA A 248 -2.10 26.50 12.34
C ALA A 248 -1.63 27.93 12.66
N ALA A 249 -0.33 28.16 12.75
CA ALA A 249 0.25 29.49 12.97
C ALA A 249 -0.09 30.46 11.84
N ARG A 250 -0.07 30.00 10.60
CA ARG A 250 -0.48 30.79 9.43
C ARG A 250 -1.97 31.13 9.46
N THR A 251 -2.81 30.21 9.94
CA THR A 251 -4.29 30.39 9.94
C THR A 251 -4.75 31.28 11.08
N PHE A 252 -4.21 31.11 12.30
CA PHE A 252 -4.67 31.84 13.50
C PHE A 252 -3.78 33.03 13.90
N GLY A 253 -2.60 33.15 13.27
CA GLY A 253 -1.60 34.12 13.66
C GLY A 253 -0.80 33.72 14.91
N ILE A 254 0.25 34.47 15.16
CA ILE A 254 1.13 34.32 16.34
C ILE A 254 1.06 35.60 17.14
N GLU A 255 0.69 35.48 18.40
CA GLU A 255 0.70 36.59 19.36
C GLU A 255 1.62 36.25 20.54
N GLN A 256 2.51 37.12 20.91
CA GLN A 256 3.52 36.90 21.96
C GLN A 256 4.31 35.59 21.81
N GLY A 257 4.64 35.23 20.56
CA GLY A 257 5.36 33.99 20.22
C GLY A 257 4.56 32.73 20.32
N ARG A 258 3.25 32.81 20.43
CA ARG A 258 2.34 31.65 20.55
C ARG A 258 1.19 31.74 19.57
N MET A 259 0.73 30.60 19.04
CA MET A 259 -0.47 30.53 18.23
C MET A 259 -1.69 31.01 19.03
N ASN A 260 -2.48 31.87 18.40
CA ASN A 260 -3.62 32.55 19.05
C ASN A 260 -4.90 31.67 19.08
N ASN A 261 -4.77 30.44 19.56
CA ASN A 261 -5.85 29.49 19.89
C ASN A 261 -5.33 28.46 20.89
N PRO A 262 -5.52 28.65 22.20
CA PRO A 262 -4.90 27.79 23.23
C PRO A 262 -5.33 26.32 23.15
N MET A 263 -6.59 26.04 22.85
CA MET A 263 -7.13 24.67 22.77
C MET A 263 -6.48 23.94 21.60
N LEU A 264 -6.55 24.51 20.41
CA LEU A 264 -6.00 23.90 19.21
C LEU A 264 -4.46 23.81 19.28
N ARG A 265 -3.79 24.80 19.90
CA ARG A 265 -2.35 24.73 20.14
C ARG A 265 -1.94 23.50 20.93
N ALA A 266 -2.69 23.15 21.98
CA ALA A 266 -2.43 21.94 22.77
C ALA A 266 -2.60 20.66 21.93
N GLU A 267 -3.63 20.58 21.09
CA GLU A 267 -3.84 19.43 20.20
C GLU A 267 -2.74 19.31 19.15
N VAL A 268 -2.35 20.41 18.52
CA VAL A 268 -1.25 20.47 17.55
C VAL A 268 0.06 20.03 18.20
N ALA A 269 0.39 20.60 19.38
CA ALA A 269 1.62 20.24 20.09
C ALA A 269 1.65 18.76 20.46
N LYS A 270 0.54 18.20 20.91
CA LYS A 270 0.43 16.76 21.21
C LYS A 270 0.67 15.92 19.96
N TRP A 271 0.07 16.30 18.82
CA TRP A 271 0.25 15.57 17.57
C TRP A 271 1.71 15.64 17.09
N GLU A 272 2.36 16.83 17.17
CA GLU A 272 3.77 17.02 16.77
C GLU A 272 4.72 16.17 17.63
N ILE A 273 4.48 16.10 18.94
CA ILE A 273 5.24 15.24 19.86
C ILE A 273 5.07 13.78 19.50
N ASP A 274 3.82 13.32 19.35
CA ASP A 274 3.51 11.94 18.99
C ASP A 274 4.11 11.57 17.62
N GLY A 275 4.06 12.50 16.64
CA GLY A 275 4.64 12.33 15.31
C GLY A 275 6.16 12.20 15.35
N ALA A 276 6.84 13.03 16.13
CA ALA A 276 8.29 12.97 16.33
C ALA A 276 8.70 11.64 17.00
N CYS A 277 7.99 11.22 18.06
CA CYS A 277 8.23 9.95 18.73
C CYS A 277 8.02 8.77 17.77
N PHE A 278 6.98 8.84 16.94
CA PHE A 278 6.70 7.80 15.93
C PHE A 278 7.81 7.71 14.88
N ALA A 279 8.28 8.85 14.35
CA ALA A 279 9.36 8.89 13.37
C ALA A 279 10.66 8.29 13.92
N LEU A 280 11.06 8.66 15.13
CA LEU A 280 12.24 8.10 15.82
C LEU A 280 12.08 6.59 16.09
N THR A 281 10.86 6.14 16.41
CA THR A 281 10.58 4.70 16.61
C THR A 281 10.70 3.93 15.31
N ALA A 282 10.18 4.47 14.19
CA ALA A 282 10.30 3.86 12.88
C ALA A 282 11.77 3.79 12.40
N GLU A 283 12.56 4.84 12.69
CA GLU A 283 14.00 4.84 12.41
C GLU A 283 14.72 3.77 13.22
N ARG A 284 14.47 3.66 14.51
CA ARG A 284 15.03 2.60 15.36
C ARG A 284 14.69 1.20 14.85
N VAL A 285 13.43 0.94 14.48
CA VAL A 285 13.02 -0.34 13.89
C VAL A 285 13.79 -0.63 12.61
N THR A 286 13.96 0.37 11.76
CA THR A 286 14.77 0.25 10.54
C THR A 286 16.21 -0.14 10.84
N ASP A 287 16.82 0.41 11.89
CA ASP A 287 18.18 0.09 12.30
C ASP A 287 18.30 -1.30 12.95
N GLU A 288 17.30 -1.72 13.71
CA GLU A 288 17.18 -3.09 14.24
C GLU A 288 17.13 -4.13 13.11
N ILE A 289 16.35 -3.86 12.04
CA ILE A 289 16.29 -4.71 10.85
C ILE A 289 17.68 -4.80 10.16
N LYS A 290 18.37 -3.68 10.02
CA LYS A 290 19.74 -3.66 9.43
C LYS A 290 20.74 -4.49 10.23
N SER A 291 20.56 -4.57 11.55
CA SER A 291 21.40 -5.37 12.45
C SER A 291 21.08 -6.87 12.44
N GLY A 292 20.11 -7.30 11.62
CA GLY A 292 19.72 -8.72 11.48
C GLY A 292 18.53 -9.14 12.36
N SER A 293 17.94 -8.19 13.10
CA SER A 293 16.68 -8.43 13.82
C SER A 293 15.52 -8.34 12.82
N GLY A 294 14.69 -9.36 12.68
CA GLY A 294 13.54 -9.33 11.79
C GLY A 294 12.50 -8.28 12.24
N VAL A 295 11.73 -7.75 11.30
CA VAL A 295 10.63 -6.79 11.57
C VAL A 295 9.62 -7.37 12.55
N GLY A 296 9.35 -8.67 12.46
CA GLY A 296 8.49 -9.42 13.36
C GLY A 296 7.15 -8.74 13.65
N ALA A 297 6.75 -8.79 14.91
CA ALA A 297 5.50 -8.18 15.39
C ALA A 297 5.55 -6.64 15.45
N THR A 298 6.73 -6.01 15.33
CA THR A 298 6.91 -4.56 15.39
C THR A 298 6.19 -3.85 14.25
N SER A 299 6.05 -4.50 13.08
CA SER A 299 5.24 -3.99 11.96
C SER A 299 3.79 -3.73 12.36
N ALA A 300 3.23 -4.54 13.27
CA ALA A 300 1.86 -4.34 13.78
C ALA A 300 1.76 -3.06 14.63
N MET A 301 2.76 -2.76 15.44
CA MET A 301 2.84 -1.53 16.22
C MET A 301 2.95 -0.29 15.31
N LEU A 302 3.84 -0.34 14.32
CA LEU A 302 4.00 0.76 13.37
C LEU A 302 2.70 0.99 12.57
N LYS A 303 2.05 -0.08 12.10
CA LYS A 303 0.77 0.04 11.40
C LYS A 303 -0.30 0.65 12.29
N TYR A 304 -0.51 0.11 13.48
CA TYR A 304 -1.53 0.60 14.41
C TYR A 304 -1.33 2.08 14.73
N TYR A 305 -0.16 2.44 15.24
CA TYR A 305 0.09 3.80 15.70
C TYR A 305 0.15 4.81 14.54
N GLY A 306 0.79 4.45 13.43
CA GLY A 306 0.90 5.32 12.25
C GLY A 306 -0.46 5.64 11.64
N THR A 307 -1.36 4.67 11.54
CA THR A 307 -2.71 4.90 11.03
C THR A 307 -3.57 5.76 11.96
N GLU A 308 -3.50 5.56 13.28
CA GLU A 308 -4.20 6.40 14.24
C GLU A 308 -3.62 7.84 14.28
N LEU A 309 -2.32 7.99 14.11
CA LEU A 309 -1.65 9.28 13.99
C LEU A 309 -2.12 10.03 12.72
N ASN A 310 -2.22 9.34 11.60
CA ASN A 310 -2.72 9.91 10.34
C ASN A 310 -4.18 10.37 10.47
N LYS A 311 -5.05 9.58 11.07
CA LYS A 311 -6.46 9.96 11.34
C LYS A 311 -6.53 11.24 12.17
N ARG A 312 -5.78 11.31 13.27
CA ARG A 312 -5.72 12.50 14.13
C ARG A 312 -5.17 13.73 13.39
N ARG A 313 -4.20 13.53 12.48
CA ARG A 313 -3.69 14.62 11.64
C ARG A 313 -4.80 15.29 10.84
N PHE A 314 -5.59 14.50 10.13
CA PHE A 314 -6.66 15.05 9.30
C PHE A 314 -7.84 15.61 10.11
N GLU A 315 -8.10 15.09 11.31
CA GLU A 315 -9.05 15.68 12.25
C GLU A 315 -8.56 17.05 12.73
N THR A 316 -7.28 17.19 13.04
CA THR A 316 -6.68 18.47 13.44
C THR A 316 -6.66 19.46 12.27
N LEU A 317 -6.36 19.01 11.04
CA LEU A 317 -6.42 19.86 9.85
C LEU A 317 -7.84 20.40 9.59
N LEU A 318 -8.90 19.59 9.78
CA LEU A 318 -10.27 20.06 9.69
C LEU A 318 -10.58 21.14 10.74
N LYS A 319 -10.12 20.95 11.98
CA LYS A 319 -10.29 21.95 13.04
C LYS A 319 -9.55 23.26 12.73
N ILE A 320 -8.34 23.16 12.13
CA ILE A 320 -7.58 24.33 11.70
C ILE A 320 -8.32 25.09 10.59
N ALA A 321 -8.86 24.37 9.63
CA ALA A 321 -9.58 24.95 8.49
C ALA A 321 -10.99 25.48 8.85
N GLY A 322 -11.56 25.02 9.97
CA GLY A 322 -12.91 25.44 10.41
C GLY A 322 -13.98 25.09 9.38
N SER A 323 -14.87 26.03 9.08
CA SER A 323 -15.97 25.85 8.10
C SER A 323 -15.46 25.53 6.69
N ASP A 324 -14.31 26.11 6.30
CA ASP A 324 -13.72 25.89 4.97
C ASP A 324 -13.22 24.45 4.81
N GLY A 325 -12.89 23.79 5.92
CA GLY A 325 -12.42 22.41 5.96
C GLY A 325 -13.45 21.38 5.53
N VAL A 326 -14.74 21.69 5.57
CA VAL A 326 -15.83 20.77 5.20
C VAL A 326 -16.45 21.08 3.84
N VAL A 327 -15.95 22.09 3.13
CA VAL A 327 -16.43 22.44 1.80
C VAL A 327 -16.08 21.35 0.82
N TRP A 328 -17.12 20.75 0.21
CA TRP A 328 -16.99 19.58 -0.66
C TRP A 328 -16.72 19.94 -2.11
N ASP A 329 -17.43 20.94 -2.63
CA ASP A 329 -17.35 21.43 -4.01
C ASP A 329 -17.36 22.97 -4.03
N GLY A 330 -16.92 23.58 -5.13
CA GLY A 330 -16.85 25.04 -5.34
C GLY A 330 -15.41 25.51 -5.58
N GLU A 331 -15.25 26.75 -6.02
CA GLU A 331 -13.96 27.31 -6.44
C GLU A 331 -12.90 27.27 -5.31
N ASP A 332 -13.30 27.52 -4.07
CA ASP A 332 -12.39 27.57 -2.90
C ASP A 332 -12.19 26.19 -2.25
N SER A 333 -12.94 25.16 -2.65
CA SER A 333 -12.89 23.83 -2.03
C SER A 333 -11.63 23.04 -2.32
N LYS A 334 -10.82 23.44 -3.32
CA LYS A 334 -9.71 22.64 -3.84
C LYS A 334 -10.14 21.20 -4.18
N GLY A 335 -11.33 21.05 -4.80
CA GLY A 335 -11.93 19.77 -5.12
C GLY A 335 -12.37 18.95 -3.89
N GLY A 336 -12.58 19.60 -2.75
CA GLY A 336 -12.94 18.93 -1.50
C GLY A 336 -11.82 18.04 -0.94
N TRP A 337 -10.56 18.33 -1.26
CA TRP A 337 -9.44 17.50 -0.86
C TRP A 337 -9.42 17.15 0.63
N LEU A 338 -9.61 18.14 1.48
CA LEU A 338 -9.48 17.93 2.94
C LEU A 338 -10.60 17.05 3.51
N PRO A 339 -11.91 17.32 3.27
CA PRO A 339 -12.97 16.46 3.79
C PRO A 339 -12.96 15.07 3.14
N ARG A 340 -12.64 14.95 1.85
CA ARG A 340 -12.52 13.66 1.15
C ARG A 340 -11.38 12.82 1.75
N THR A 341 -10.21 13.42 2.00
CA THR A 341 -9.08 12.72 2.60
C THR A 341 -9.38 12.34 4.06
N TRP A 342 -9.99 13.24 4.84
CA TRP A 342 -10.41 12.92 6.20
C TRP A 342 -11.35 11.70 6.24
N LEU A 343 -12.35 11.65 5.38
CA LEU A 343 -13.25 10.49 5.27
C LEU A 343 -12.46 9.22 4.88
N ARG A 344 -11.54 9.33 3.92
CA ARG A 344 -10.71 8.19 3.48
C ARG A 344 -9.84 7.65 4.64
N THR A 345 -9.33 8.52 5.50
CA THR A 345 -8.50 8.06 6.64
C THR A 345 -9.25 7.15 7.62
N LYS A 346 -10.58 7.15 7.65
CA LYS A 346 -11.36 6.24 8.51
C LYS A 346 -11.13 4.77 8.15
N GLY A 347 -10.84 4.47 6.89
CA GLY A 347 -10.41 3.15 6.44
C GLY A 347 -9.05 2.71 6.99
N ASN A 348 -8.19 3.63 7.41
CA ASN A 348 -6.84 3.30 7.91
C ASN A 348 -6.85 2.39 9.15
N SER A 349 -7.88 2.45 9.99
CA SER A 349 -8.03 1.55 11.13
C SER A 349 -8.44 0.13 10.75
N ILE A 350 -8.80 -0.11 9.48
CA ILE A 350 -9.38 -1.37 8.99
C ILE A 350 -8.40 -2.07 8.04
N GLU A 351 -7.90 -1.37 7.04
CA GLU A 351 -7.01 -1.90 6.00
C GLU A 351 -5.67 -2.39 6.56
N GLY A 352 -5.04 -3.39 5.93
CA GLY A 352 -3.79 -3.99 6.39
C GLY A 352 -3.89 -4.71 7.75
N GLY A 353 -5.09 -5.16 8.10
CA GLY A 353 -5.47 -5.71 9.40
C GLY A 353 -6.00 -4.65 10.36
N THR A 354 -7.19 -4.90 10.94
CA THR A 354 -7.85 -3.91 11.79
C THR A 354 -6.99 -3.53 13.01
N SER A 355 -7.27 -2.36 13.59
CA SER A 355 -6.61 -1.90 14.82
C SER A 355 -6.67 -2.97 15.92
N GLU A 356 -7.81 -3.67 16.07
CA GLU A 356 -8.01 -4.75 17.04
C GLU A 356 -7.11 -5.97 16.74
N ILE A 357 -6.98 -6.35 15.46
CA ILE A 357 -6.07 -7.43 15.04
C ILE A 357 -4.62 -7.04 15.34
N GLN A 358 -4.22 -5.80 15.04
CA GLN A 358 -2.86 -5.33 15.34
C GLN A 358 -2.59 -5.32 16.86
N LEU A 359 -3.55 -4.87 17.67
CA LEU A 359 -3.44 -4.90 19.13
C LEU A 359 -3.33 -6.34 19.67
N ASN A 360 -4.06 -7.31 19.09
CA ASN A 360 -3.90 -8.72 19.44
C ASN A 360 -2.50 -9.25 19.09
N VAL A 361 -1.96 -8.88 17.92
CA VAL A 361 -0.59 -9.24 17.52
C VAL A 361 0.44 -8.64 18.49
N ILE A 362 0.28 -7.38 18.87
CA ILE A 362 1.14 -6.67 19.83
C ILE A 362 1.06 -7.36 21.20
N ALA A 363 -0.15 -7.57 21.71
CA ALA A 363 -0.36 -8.21 23.02
C ALA A 363 0.33 -9.57 23.09
N LYS A 364 0.10 -10.42 22.10
CA LYS A 364 0.63 -11.79 22.09
C LYS A 364 2.15 -11.83 21.84
N ASN A 365 2.65 -11.12 20.83
CA ASN A 365 4.01 -11.35 20.32
C ASN A 365 5.03 -10.32 20.83
N ILE A 366 4.59 -9.15 21.34
CA ILE A 366 5.48 -8.13 21.91
C ILE A 366 5.39 -8.15 23.43
N LEU A 367 4.16 -8.21 23.98
CA LEU A 367 3.94 -8.10 25.42
C LEU A 367 3.86 -9.47 26.12
N GLY A 368 3.78 -10.58 25.37
CA GLY A 368 3.65 -11.93 25.94
C GLY A 368 2.32 -12.17 26.66
N LEU A 369 1.28 -11.39 26.34
CA LEU A 369 -0.06 -11.51 26.90
C LEU A 369 -0.90 -12.41 25.97
N GLY A 370 -1.26 -13.61 26.39
CA GLY A 370 -2.03 -14.48 25.50
C GLY A 370 -2.52 -15.73 26.13
#